data_5755bc2684f10fb70e0d5b233d64dac4
#
_entry.id   5755bc2684f10fb70e0d5b233d64dac4
#
_cell.length_a   1.000
_cell.length_b   1.000
_cell.length_c   1.000
_cell.angle_alpha   90.00
_cell.angle_beta   90.00
_cell.angle_gamma   90.00
#
_symmetry.space_group_name_H-M   'P 1'
#
loop_
_entity.id
_entity.type
_entity.pdbx_description
1 polymer ?
#
loop_
_entity_poly.entity_id
_entity_poly.type
_entity_poly.pdbx_seq_one_letter_code
_entity_poly.pdbx_strand_id
1 'polypeptide(L)'
;MADLRVRVAGIEFKNPLIVSSGPLSYCAEAILRAWDAGASGAVTKTITLHPAVNPTPHMARADAAGSLLNSEKWSDLPAEQWIREEIPALRASGGGVIIASVGHTVEGVEALAAPLADAGAHMLEVVSYRSEDMAPAVRAAKTACGLPVFAKVSANWPDLLDTVEACLRAGADGITAIDSIGPALAIDIETRRPRLDGPWGFGWLSGAAIKPIAMRVVAETALRWDMSILGVGGISRAEDVVEMMMAGAVAVQVHTAPLLGGLSWFGRTLKRLEDWLDTHSVNSIGDLRGAALPSLRNEEDPRPLAFAFDAETCTNCQRCVVVCAYAARTLKGGQMTLVRERCRSCGLCASVCLTGALTILGKLEEGGR
;
A
#
# COMPACT_ATOMS: atom_id res chain seq x y z
N MET A 1 -5.71 -21.01 -14.87
CA MET A 1 -4.97 -19.87 -14.28
C MET A 1 -5.89 -18.66 -14.30
N ALA A 2 -6.06 -18.03 -13.17
CA ALA A 2 -6.88 -16.84 -13.04
C ALA A 2 -6.27 -15.64 -13.81
N ASP A 3 -7.12 -14.69 -14.21
CA ASP A 3 -6.70 -13.49 -14.91
C ASP A 3 -6.17 -12.45 -13.88
N LEU A 4 -4.88 -12.09 -13.99
CA LEU A 4 -4.26 -11.08 -13.15
C LEU A 4 -4.30 -9.67 -13.74
N ARG A 5 -4.78 -9.49 -14.97
CA ARG A 5 -4.86 -8.17 -15.61
C ARG A 5 -5.82 -7.25 -14.86
N VAL A 6 -5.42 -5.99 -14.78
CA VAL A 6 -6.25 -4.94 -14.19
C VAL A 6 -6.27 -3.72 -15.10
N ARG A 7 -7.33 -2.90 -14.98
CA ARG A 7 -7.46 -1.66 -15.73
C ARG A 7 -7.52 -0.47 -14.78
N VAL A 8 -6.61 0.48 -14.96
CA VAL A 8 -6.48 1.69 -14.13
C VAL A 8 -6.70 2.92 -15.01
N ALA A 9 -7.74 3.70 -14.77
CA ALA A 9 -8.09 4.88 -15.58
C ALA A 9 -8.03 4.59 -17.11
N GLY A 10 -8.55 3.44 -17.54
CA GLY A 10 -8.58 3.03 -18.94
C GLY A 10 -7.30 2.34 -19.46
N ILE A 11 -6.20 2.37 -18.73
CA ILE A 11 -4.93 1.74 -19.11
C ILE A 11 -4.87 0.31 -18.55
N GLU A 12 -4.50 -0.64 -19.40
CA GLU A 12 -4.34 -2.04 -19.02
C GLU A 12 -2.96 -2.31 -18.43
N PHE A 13 -2.92 -3.03 -17.32
CA PHE A 13 -1.73 -3.57 -16.67
C PHE A 13 -1.78 -5.09 -16.72
N LYS A 14 -0.63 -5.73 -17.00
CA LYS A 14 -0.51 -7.21 -17.09
C LYS A 14 -0.87 -7.93 -15.79
N ASN A 15 -0.70 -7.25 -14.64
CA ASN A 15 -1.01 -7.73 -13.30
C ASN A 15 -1.12 -6.52 -12.34
N PRO A 16 -1.59 -6.70 -11.09
CA PRO A 16 -1.84 -5.57 -10.19
C PRO A 16 -0.59 -4.96 -9.54
N LEU A 17 0.62 -5.51 -9.77
CA LEU A 17 1.83 -5.09 -9.05
C LEU A 17 2.57 -3.96 -9.79
N ILE A 18 2.65 -2.80 -9.17
CA ILE A 18 3.33 -1.61 -9.67
C ILE A 18 4.47 -1.25 -8.71
N VAL A 19 5.64 -0.90 -9.23
CA VAL A 19 6.72 -0.33 -8.40
C VAL A 19 6.31 1.07 -7.95
N SER A 20 6.29 1.33 -6.64
CA SER A 20 6.03 2.68 -6.12
C SER A 20 7.26 3.58 -6.28
N SER A 21 7.05 4.90 -6.28
CA SER A 21 8.13 5.90 -6.28
C SER A 21 9.11 5.67 -5.13
N GLY A 22 10.39 5.67 -5.44
CA GLY A 22 11.49 5.49 -4.47
C GLY A 22 12.74 4.89 -5.09
N PRO A 23 13.68 4.33 -4.28
CA PRO A 23 14.95 3.79 -4.75
C PRO A 23 14.89 2.71 -5.84
N LEU A 24 13.84 1.91 -5.90
CA LEU A 24 13.68 0.89 -6.96
C LEU A 24 13.28 1.49 -8.31
N SER A 25 12.96 2.78 -8.36
CA SER A 25 12.54 3.48 -9.57
C SER A 25 13.31 4.78 -9.80
N TYR A 26 14.58 4.83 -9.35
CA TYR A 26 15.40 6.04 -9.41
C TYR A 26 15.94 6.38 -10.81
N CYS A 27 15.92 5.39 -11.74
CA CYS A 27 16.31 5.55 -13.15
C CYS A 27 15.65 4.46 -14.01
N ALA A 28 15.76 4.56 -15.32
CA ALA A 28 15.19 3.59 -16.26
C ALA A 28 15.72 2.17 -16.05
N GLU A 29 17.02 2.00 -15.86
CA GLU A 29 17.64 0.69 -15.65
C GLU A 29 17.06 -0.02 -14.42
N ALA A 30 16.83 0.71 -13.31
CA ALA A 30 16.23 0.15 -12.11
C ALA A 30 14.78 -0.29 -12.36
N ILE A 31 14.00 0.49 -13.10
CA ILE A 31 12.62 0.17 -13.48
C ILE A 31 12.60 -1.06 -14.42
N LEU A 32 13.47 -1.12 -15.42
CA LEU A 32 13.56 -2.27 -16.32
C LEU A 32 13.82 -3.57 -15.56
N ARG A 33 14.75 -3.56 -14.62
CA ARG A 33 15.01 -4.73 -13.76
C ARG A 33 13.77 -5.16 -12.96
N ALA A 34 12.95 -4.23 -12.51
CA ALA A 34 11.72 -4.56 -11.79
C ALA A 34 10.63 -5.11 -12.72
N TRP A 35 10.53 -4.61 -13.96
CA TRP A 35 9.64 -5.16 -14.99
C TRP A 35 10.04 -6.58 -15.39
N ASP A 36 11.33 -6.84 -15.58
CA ASP A 36 11.86 -8.18 -15.85
C ASP A 36 11.58 -9.15 -14.71
N ALA A 37 11.50 -8.65 -13.47
CA ALA A 37 11.15 -9.44 -12.30
C ALA A 37 9.63 -9.66 -12.12
N GLY A 38 8.78 -9.03 -12.95
CA GLY A 38 7.34 -9.26 -12.99
C GLY A 38 6.45 -8.07 -12.64
N ALA A 39 6.99 -6.89 -12.32
CA ALA A 39 6.16 -5.69 -12.14
C ALA A 39 5.48 -5.30 -13.47
N SER A 40 4.23 -4.86 -13.42
CA SER A 40 3.45 -4.49 -14.62
C SER A 40 3.58 -3.01 -14.99
N GLY A 41 4.06 -2.21 -14.06
CA GLY A 41 4.28 -0.78 -14.21
C GLY A 41 5.21 -0.24 -13.13
N ALA A 42 5.58 1.01 -13.26
CA ALA A 42 6.41 1.70 -12.27
C ALA A 42 6.05 3.18 -12.18
N VAL A 43 6.05 3.68 -10.95
CA VAL A 43 6.05 5.11 -10.64
C VAL A 43 7.51 5.55 -10.55
N THR A 44 7.92 6.54 -11.35
CA THR A 44 9.28 7.07 -11.31
C THR A 44 9.59 7.66 -9.93
N LYS A 45 10.88 7.80 -9.59
CA LYS A 45 11.25 8.70 -8.51
C LYS A 45 10.65 10.08 -8.78
N THR A 46 10.10 10.74 -7.77
CA THR A 46 9.38 12.02 -7.97
C THR A 46 10.29 13.08 -8.59
N ILE A 47 9.91 13.56 -9.75
CA ILE A 47 10.67 14.51 -10.55
C ILE A 47 10.27 15.92 -10.12
N THR A 48 11.28 16.77 -9.91
CA THR A 48 11.12 18.15 -9.47
C THR A 48 11.98 19.09 -10.33
N LEU A 49 11.73 20.39 -10.29
CA LEU A 49 12.48 21.39 -11.06
C LEU A 49 14.00 21.33 -10.80
N HIS A 50 14.38 21.02 -9.58
CA HIS A 50 15.76 20.91 -9.16
C HIS A 50 16.03 19.53 -8.56
N PRO A 51 17.14 18.87 -8.92
CA PRO A 51 17.48 17.58 -8.35
C PRO A 51 17.69 17.69 -6.85
N ALA A 52 17.28 16.64 -6.13
CA ALA A 52 17.42 16.60 -4.69
C ALA A 52 18.83 16.22 -4.24
N VAL A 53 19.23 16.73 -3.08
CA VAL A 53 20.44 16.27 -2.38
C VAL A 53 19.99 15.54 -1.13
N ASN A 54 20.27 14.24 -1.08
CA ASN A 54 19.87 13.38 0.03
C ASN A 54 20.85 13.47 1.20
N PRO A 55 20.36 13.44 2.47
CA PRO A 55 21.23 13.26 3.63
C PRO A 55 21.89 11.87 3.62
N THR A 56 22.92 11.66 4.40
CA THR A 56 23.63 10.38 4.48
C THR A 56 23.99 10.00 5.92
N PRO A 57 23.47 8.87 6.45
CA PRO A 57 22.56 7.91 5.81
C PRO A 57 21.12 8.40 5.75
N HIS A 58 20.36 8.00 4.70
CA HIS A 58 18.96 8.39 4.52
C HIS A 58 17.98 7.21 4.55
N MET A 59 18.45 5.98 4.77
CA MET A 59 17.60 4.79 4.90
C MET A 59 18.07 3.89 6.03
N ALA A 60 17.11 3.38 6.78
CA ALA A 60 17.34 2.41 7.84
C ALA A 60 16.14 1.49 8.04
N ARG A 61 16.37 0.23 8.46
CA ARG A 61 15.27 -0.63 8.92
C ARG A 61 14.67 -0.04 10.21
N ALA A 62 13.35 0.06 10.23
CA ALA A 62 12.63 0.54 11.40
C ALA A 62 12.45 -0.57 12.44
N ASP A 63 12.17 -1.80 11.99
CA ASP A 63 11.87 -2.96 12.84
C ASP A 63 12.32 -4.28 12.19
N ALA A 64 12.11 -5.39 12.89
CA ALA A 64 12.35 -6.74 12.38
C ALA A 64 11.23 -7.23 11.42
N ALA A 65 10.05 -6.61 11.44
CA ALA A 65 8.87 -7.06 10.71
C ALA A 65 8.80 -6.58 9.25
N GLY A 66 9.82 -5.87 8.75
CA GLY A 66 9.88 -5.44 7.35
C GLY A 66 9.40 -4.02 7.13
N SER A 67 9.64 -3.14 8.09
CA SER A 67 9.39 -1.70 7.96
C SER A 67 10.70 -0.93 7.76
N LEU A 68 10.60 0.19 7.05
CA LEU A 68 11.72 1.04 6.68
C LEU A 68 11.45 2.49 7.12
N LEU A 69 12.50 3.14 7.61
CA LEU A 69 12.55 4.59 7.74
C LEU A 69 13.42 5.17 6.64
N ASN A 70 12.98 6.28 6.06
CA ASN A 70 13.77 7.03 5.09
C ASN A 70 13.63 8.54 5.31
N SER A 71 14.72 9.26 5.09
CA SER A 71 14.77 10.73 4.96
C SER A 71 15.13 11.13 3.53
N GLU A 72 14.94 10.20 2.58
CA GLU A 72 15.19 10.41 1.17
C GLU A 72 14.22 11.45 0.60
N LYS A 73 14.76 12.35 -0.20
CA LYS A 73 14.00 13.38 -0.88
C LYS A 73 13.54 12.89 -2.27
N TRP A 74 13.26 13.81 -3.13
CA TRP A 74 12.82 13.61 -4.51
C TRP A 74 13.94 13.01 -5.40
N SER A 75 13.75 13.00 -6.72
CA SER A 75 14.78 12.56 -7.66
C SER A 75 16.07 13.39 -7.54
N ASP A 76 17.19 12.71 -7.47
CA ASP A 76 18.53 13.29 -7.58
C ASP A 76 19.01 13.41 -9.06
N LEU A 77 18.25 12.80 -9.99
CA LEU A 77 18.43 13.05 -11.42
C LEU A 77 17.69 14.32 -11.84
N PRO A 78 18.32 15.15 -12.73
CA PRO A 78 17.66 16.31 -13.29
C PRO A 78 16.40 15.96 -14.07
N ALA A 79 15.38 16.83 -14.04
CA ALA A 79 14.16 16.65 -14.83
C ALA A 79 14.44 16.47 -16.33
N GLU A 80 15.43 17.21 -16.87
CA GLU A 80 15.83 17.11 -18.27
C GLU A 80 16.33 15.70 -18.64
N GLN A 81 17.06 15.01 -17.75
CA GLN A 81 17.49 13.63 -17.96
C GLN A 81 16.29 12.68 -17.99
N TRP A 82 15.33 12.83 -17.09
CA TRP A 82 14.07 12.06 -17.12
C TRP A 82 13.32 12.23 -18.44
N ILE A 83 13.25 13.47 -18.93
CA ILE A 83 12.50 13.81 -20.16
C ILE A 83 13.22 13.32 -21.41
N ARG A 84 14.56 13.45 -21.48
CA ARG A 84 15.30 13.16 -22.71
C ARG A 84 15.86 11.74 -22.80
N GLU A 85 16.06 11.07 -21.67
CA GLU A 85 16.76 9.79 -21.62
C GLU A 85 15.94 8.70 -20.93
N GLU A 86 15.54 8.89 -19.67
CA GLU A 86 14.99 7.82 -18.84
C GLU A 86 13.61 7.38 -19.31
N ILE A 87 12.64 8.30 -19.45
CA ILE A 87 11.29 7.97 -19.91
C ILE A 87 11.28 7.46 -21.36
N PRO A 88 11.98 8.07 -22.32
CA PRO A 88 12.14 7.52 -23.67
C PRO A 88 12.71 6.12 -23.71
N ALA A 89 13.73 5.80 -22.90
CA ALA A 89 14.31 4.46 -22.81
C ALA A 89 13.28 3.43 -22.29
N LEU A 90 12.53 3.78 -21.26
CA LEU A 90 11.42 2.94 -20.75
C LEU A 90 10.35 2.74 -21.81
N ARG A 91 9.99 3.80 -22.54
CA ARG A 91 8.97 3.73 -23.60
C ARG A 91 9.40 2.81 -24.74
N ALA A 92 10.64 2.91 -25.15
CA ALA A 92 11.23 2.07 -26.20
C ALA A 92 11.28 0.59 -25.83
N SER A 93 11.42 0.25 -24.54
CA SER A 93 11.47 -1.13 -24.07
C SER A 93 10.11 -1.85 -24.15
N GLY A 94 8.98 -1.12 -24.06
CA GLY A 94 7.64 -1.69 -24.05
C GLY A 94 7.35 -2.62 -22.86
N GLY A 95 8.16 -2.59 -21.81
CA GLY A 95 8.12 -3.56 -20.70
C GLY A 95 6.90 -3.42 -19.78
N GLY A 96 6.43 -2.18 -19.52
CA GLY A 96 5.33 -1.92 -18.59
C GLY A 96 4.77 -0.51 -18.69
N VAL A 97 3.85 -0.18 -17.78
CA VAL A 97 3.24 1.14 -17.71
C VAL A 97 4.13 2.12 -16.96
N ILE A 98 4.37 3.30 -17.53
CA ILE A 98 5.18 4.38 -16.98
C ILE A 98 4.24 5.39 -16.32
N ILE A 99 4.36 5.56 -14.99
CA ILE A 99 3.67 6.59 -14.23
C ILE A 99 4.72 7.61 -13.82
N ALA A 100 4.74 8.79 -14.42
CA ALA A 100 5.69 9.82 -14.05
C ALA A 100 5.20 10.53 -12.77
N SER A 101 5.96 10.37 -11.67
CA SER A 101 5.69 11.10 -10.43
C SER A 101 6.28 12.50 -10.52
N VAL A 102 5.47 13.52 -10.27
CA VAL A 102 5.82 14.94 -10.37
C VAL A 102 5.34 15.71 -9.14
N GLY A 103 6.15 16.59 -8.64
CA GLY A 103 5.85 17.40 -7.45
C GLY A 103 6.98 18.39 -7.18
N HIS A 104 7.04 18.97 -6.02
CA HIS A 104 6.10 18.95 -4.87
C HIS A 104 5.41 20.31 -4.72
N THR A 105 5.59 21.17 -5.71
CA THR A 105 4.97 22.52 -5.79
C THR A 105 4.10 22.59 -7.03
N VAL A 106 3.11 23.47 -7.00
CA VAL A 106 2.21 23.72 -8.16
C VAL A 106 3.04 24.16 -9.36
N GLU A 107 3.98 25.10 -9.16
CA GLU A 107 4.90 25.59 -10.21
C GLU A 107 5.69 24.44 -10.86
N GLY A 108 6.21 23.50 -10.05
CA GLY A 108 6.95 22.34 -10.56
C GLY A 108 6.06 21.44 -11.43
N VAL A 109 4.81 21.23 -11.02
CA VAL A 109 3.84 20.45 -11.80
C VAL A 109 3.47 21.16 -13.10
N GLU A 110 3.20 22.47 -13.06
CA GLU A 110 2.93 23.29 -14.26
C GLU A 110 4.06 23.20 -15.29
N ALA A 111 5.31 23.27 -14.83
CA ALA A 111 6.47 23.24 -15.71
C ALA A 111 6.78 21.86 -16.30
N LEU A 112 6.49 20.78 -15.56
CA LEU A 112 7.00 19.45 -15.91
C LEU A 112 5.91 18.50 -16.48
N ALA A 113 4.62 18.74 -16.25
CA ALA A 113 3.56 17.80 -16.61
C ALA A 113 3.52 17.54 -18.13
N ALA A 114 3.51 18.58 -18.97
CA ALA A 114 3.51 18.43 -20.43
C ALA A 114 4.82 17.80 -20.95
N PRO A 115 6.02 18.26 -20.56
CA PRO A 115 7.27 17.62 -20.97
C PRO A 115 7.37 16.13 -20.60
N LEU A 116 6.88 15.71 -19.44
CA LEU A 116 6.88 14.31 -19.01
C LEU A 116 5.88 13.47 -19.83
N ALA A 117 4.73 14.04 -20.18
CA ALA A 117 3.77 13.40 -21.07
C ALA A 117 4.33 13.22 -22.47
N ASP A 118 4.94 14.27 -23.04
CA ASP A 118 5.57 14.25 -24.36
C ASP A 118 6.77 13.28 -24.43
N ALA A 119 7.49 13.11 -23.32
CA ALA A 119 8.59 12.12 -23.21
C ALA A 119 8.08 10.66 -23.30
N GLY A 120 6.77 10.43 -23.12
CA GLY A 120 6.15 9.10 -23.26
C GLY A 120 5.63 8.47 -21.98
N ALA A 121 5.43 9.24 -20.89
CA ALA A 121 4.69 8.77 -19.74
C ALA A 121 3.26 8.34 -20.16
N HIS A 122 2.72 7.33 -19.47
CA HIS A 122 1.34 6.88 -19.70
C HIS A 122 0.35 7.55 -18.74
N MET A 123 0.83 7.93 -17.55
CA MET A 123 0.06 8.54 -16.48
C MET A 123 0.96 9.50 -15.70
N LEU A 124 0.36 10.42 -14.96
CA LEU A 124 1.05 11.24 -13.97
C LEU A 124 0.58 10.90 -12.55
N GLU A 125 1.52 10.89 -11.59
CA GLU A 125 1.24 10.85 -10.16
C GLU A 125 1.71 12.17 -9.54
N VAL A 126 0.77 12.99 -9.06
CA VAL A 126 1.06 14.27 -8.41
C VAL A 126 1.26 14.04 -6.92
N VAL A 127 2.35 14.62 -6.37
CA VAL A 127 2.76 14.49 -4.96
C VAL A 127 3.00 15.85 -4.36
N SER A 128 2.53 16.09 -3.13
CA SER A 128 2.92 17.24 -2.31
C SER A 128 3.00 16.86 -0.83
N TYR A 129 3.79 17.61 -0.05
CA TYR A 129 3.79 17.50 1.41
C TYR A 129 2.58 18.20 2.05
N ARG A 130 1.94 19.12 1.33
CA ARG A 130 0.88 19.98 1.80
C ARG A 130 -0.44 19.62 1.14
N SER A 131 -1.49 19.39 1.92
CA SER A 131 -2.82 19.05 1.41
C SER A 131 -3.41 20.16 0.55
N GLU A 132 -3.17 21.41 0.93
CA GLU A 132 -3.67 22.59 0.21
C GLU A 132 -3.10 22.77 -1.20
N ASP A 133 -1.90 22.23 -1.48
CA ASP A 133 -1.27 22.31 -2.80
C ASP A 133 -1.76 21.22 -3.77
N MET A 134 -2.40 20.16 -3.28
CA MET A 134 -2.75 18.99 -4.10
C MET A 134 -3.77 19.31 -5.20
N ALA A 135 -4.89 19.92 -4.86
CA ALA A 135 -5.92 20.22 -5.87
C ALA A 135 -5.45 21.24 -6.91
N PRO A 136 -4.73 22.34 -6.55
CA PRO A 136 -4.08 23.21 -7.53
C PRO A 136 -3.10 22.47 -8.44
N ALA A 137 -2.25 21.60 -7.90
CA ALA A 137 -1.27 20.83 -8.67
C ALA A 137 -1.94 19.83 -9.63
N VAL A 138 -2.99 19.14 -9.18
CA VAL A 138 -3.81 18.26 -10.04
C VAL A 138 -4.41 19.04 -11.20
N ARG A 139 -4.98 20.21 -10.93
CA ARG A 139 -5.54 21.09 -11.96
C ARG A 139 -4.48 21.54 -12.98
N ALA A 140 -3.30 21.90 -12.50
CA ALA A 140 -2.16 22.24 -13.35
C ALA A 140 -1.77 21.08 -14.26
N ALA A 141 -1.61 19.86 -13.73
CA ALA A 141 -1.30 18.66 -14.50
C ALA A 141 -2.39 18.37 -15.56
N LYS A 142 -3.67 18.42 -15.18
CA LYS A 142 -4.80 18.18 -16.11
C LYS A 142 -4.91 19.23 -17.20
N THR A 143 -4.53 20.46 -16.91
CA THR A 143 -4.50 21.53 -17.91
C THR A 143 -3.33 21.37 -18.89
N ALA A 144 -2.20 20.86 -18.39
CA ALA A 144 -0.96 20.76 -19.16
C ALA A 144 -0.93 19.55 -20.12
N CYS A 145 -1.63 18.46 -19.80
CA CYS A 145 -1.60 17.26 -20.63
C CYS A 145 -2.92 16.47 -20.58
N GLY A 146 -3.13 15.60 -21.60
CA GLY A 146 -4.29 14.71 -21.72
C GLY A 146 -4.16 13.37 -20.98
N LEU A 147 -3.12 13.16 -20.20
CA LEU A 147 -2.89 11.89 -19.49
C LEU A 147 -3.81 11.74 -18.28
N PRO A 148 -4.07 10.50 -17.83
CA PRO A 148 -4.64 10.26 -16.52
C PRO A 148 -3.72 10.82 -15.42
N VAL A 149 -4.32 11.54 -14.45
CA VAL A 149 -3.62 12.15 -13.32
C VAL A 149 -4.12 11.57 -12.01
N PHE A 150 -3.21 11.02 -11.22
CA PHE A 150 -3.47 10.49 -9.89
C PHE A 150 -2.91 11.44 -8.83
N ALA A 151 -3.68 11.67 -7.77
CA ALA A 151 -3.22 12.42 -6.61
C ALA A 151 -2.76 11.44 -5.52
N LYS A 152 -1.49 11.51 -5.12
CA LYS A 152 -0.97 10.71 -4.02
C LYS A 152 -1.23 11.41 -2.69
N VAL A 153 -2.05 10.78 -1.85
CA VAL A 153 -2.51 11.36 -0.60
C VAL A 153 -1.74 10.83 0.60
N SER A 154 -1.67 11.64 1.65
CA SER A 154 -0.95 11.31 2.87
C SER A 154 -1.91 11.11 4.04
N ALA A 155 -1.75 10.00 4.76
CA ALA A 155 -2.50 9.74 6.00
C ALA A 155 -2.11 10.68 7.15
N ASN A 156 -1.08 11.51 6.97
CA ASN A 156 -0.72 12.54 7.95
C ASN A 156 -1.61 13.78 7.89
N TRP A 157 -2.39 13.95 6.82
CA TRP A 157 -3.26 15.12 6.69
C TRP A 157 -4.54 14.94 7.49
N PRO A 158 -4.91 15.91 8.35
CA PRO A 158 -6.13 15.84 9.14
C PRO A 158 -7.39 15.95 8.26
N ASP A 159 -7.28 16.59 7.10
CA ASP A 159 -8.31 16.85 6.10
C ASP A 159 -8.20 15.92 4.87
N LEU A 160 -7.69 14.71 5.03
CA LEU A 160 -7.37 13.79 3.93
C LEU A 160 -8.55 13.59 2.97
N LEU A 161 -9.73 13.31 3.47
CA LEU A 161 -10.89 13.02 2.63
C LEU A 161 -11.44 14.28 1.94
N ASP A 162 -11.34 15.43 2.55
CA ASP A 162 -11.67 16.72 1.92
C ASP A 162 -10.67 17.04 0.81
N THR A 163 -9.39 16.71 1.03
CA THR A 163 -8.35 16.83 0.00
C THR A 163 -8.61 15.88 -1.18
N VAL A 164 -9.02 14.63 -0.92
CA VAL A 164 -9.43 13.70 -1.99
C VAL A 164 -10.56 14.31 -2.82
N GLU A 165 -11.61 14.80 -2.18
CA GLU A 165 -12.73 15.43 -2.87
C GLU A 165 -12.29 16.65 -3.69
N ALA A 166 -11.43 17.50 -3.16
CA ALA A 166 -10.87 18.65 -3.86
C ALA A 166 -10.04 18.24 -5.09
N CYS A 167 -9.24 17.17 -4.99
CA CYS A 167 -8.49 16.63 -6.13
C CYS A 167 -9.41 16.07 -7.22
N LEU A 168 -10.49 15.37 -6.86
CA LEU A 168 -11.48 14.89 -7.82
C LEU A 168 -12.18 16.04 -8.54
N ARG A 169 -12.58 17.09 -7.81
CA ARG A 169 -13.15 18.31 -8.42
C ARG A 169 -12.12 19.05 -9.31
N ALA A 170 -10.84 18.92 -9.04
CA ALA A 170 -9.77 19.45 -9.87
C ALA A 170 -9.49 18.61 -11.13
N GLY A 171 -10.12 17.43 -11.26
CA GLY A 171 -10.04 16.55 -12.42
C GLY A 171 -9.13 15.35 -12.26
N ALA A 172 -8.75 14.97 -11.05
CA ALA A 172 -8.00 13.71 -10.84
C ALA A 172 -8.80 12.52 -11.36
N ASP A 173 -8.14 11.61 -12.08
CA ASP A 173 -8.71 10.36 -12.60
C ASP A 173 -8.65 9.22 -11.58
N GLY A 174 -7.96 9.45 -10.47
CA GLY A 174 -7.85 8.52 -9.35
C GLY A 174 -6.94 9.02 -8.25
N ILE A 175 -6.82 8.18 -7.23
CA ILE A 175 -6.04 8.46 -6.02
C ILE A 175 -5.01 7.35 -5.79
N THR A 176 -3.80 7.73 -5.39
CA THR A 176 -2.80 6.83 -4.82
C THR A 176 -2.84 6.95 -3.30
N ALA A 177 -3.23 5.91 -2.61
CA ALA A 177 -3.41 5.88 -1.15
C ALA A 177 -2.60 4.73 -0.53
N ILE A 178 -1.57 5.07 0.25
CA ILE A 178 -1.12 6.34 0.83
C ILE A 178 0.38 6.58 0.61
N ASP A 179 0.85 7.79 0.87
CA ASP A 179 2.28 8.03 1.02
C ASP A 179 2.79 7.48 2.37
N SER A 180 4.11 7.47 2.57
CA SER A 180 4.75 7.10 3.83
C SER A 180 4.28 7.99 5.00
N ILE A 181 4.35 7.44 6.22
CA ILE A 181 3.84 8.09 7.43
C ILE A 181 5.00 8.65 8.25
N GLY A 182 4.87 9.88 8.70
CA GLY A 182 5.92 10.50 9.51
C GLY A 182 5.56 11.92 9.97
N PRO A 183 6.51 12.59 10.64
CA PRO A 183 7.88 12.12 10.93
C PRO A 183 7.94 11.01 11.98
N ALA A 184 8.93 10.12 11.83
CA ALA A 184 9.20 9.01 12.74
C ALA A 184 10.70 8.94 13.07
N LEU A 185 11.05 8.26 14.16
CA LEU A 185 12.43 8.19 14.66
C LEU A 185 12.78 6.73 15.02
N ALA A 186 13.99 6.30 14.67
CA ALA A 186 14.64 5.13 15.23
C ALA A 186 16.02 5.48 15.78
N ILE A 187 16.34 4.96 16.96
CA ILE A 187 17.61 5.18 17.64
C ILE A 187 18.41 3.87 17.63
N ASP A 188 19.67 3.99 17.32
CA ASP A 188 20.64 2.93 17.53
C ASP A 188 21.07 2.97 19.01
N ILE A 189 20.75 1.91 19.75
CA ILE A 189 20.95 1.89 21.22
C ILE A 189 22.43 1.79 21.61
N GLU A 190 23.27 1.23 20.72
CA GLU A 190 24.70 1.08 21.00
C GLU A 190 25.43 2.41 20.83
N THR A 191 25.11 3.12 19.75
CA THR A 191 25.72 4.43 19.45
C THR A 191 24.99 5.59 20.09
N ARG A 192 23.74 5.41 20.56
CA ARG A 192 22.84 6.43 21.12
C ARG A 192 22.54 7.55 20.12
N ARG A 193 22.50 7.24 18.82
CA ARG A 193 22.29 8.19 17.73
C ARG A 193 21.05 7.83 16.91
N PRO A 194 20.41 8.80 16.26
CA PRO A 194 19.42 8.50 15.22
C PRO A 194 20.04 7.60 14.14
N ARG A 195 19.22 6.71 13.58
CA ARG A 195 19.66 5.84 12.48
C ARG A 195 19.74 6.54 11.13
N LEU A 196 19.09 7.69 11.01
CA LEU A 196 19.10 8.52 9.81
C LEU A 196 19.81 9.84 10.09
N ASP A 197 20.38 10.41 9.03
CA ASP A 197 20.79 11.81 9.02
C ASP A 197 19.64 12.70 8.52
N GLY A 198 19.81 14.02 8.65
CA GLY A 198 18.82 15.03 8.34
C GLY A 198 18.29 15.74 9.57
N PRO A 199 17.31 16.65 9.45
CA PRO A 199 16.77 17.40 10.58
C PRO A 199 16.27 16.48 11.70
N TRP A 200 16.90 16.55 12.86
CA TRP A 200 16.59 15.75 14.07
C TRP A 200 16.77 14.22 13.87
N GLY A 201 17.30 13.75 12.75
CA GLY A 201 17.35 12.32 12.42
C GLY A 201 15.98 11.72 12.18
N PHE A 202 14.97 12.52 11.88
CA PHE A 202 13.62 12.06 11.56
C PHE A 202 13.52 11.57 10.11
N GLY A 203 12.58 10.65 9.87
CA GLY A 203 12.28 10.12 8.56
C GLY A 203 10.82 9.73 8.44
N TRP A 204 10.51 9.10 7.33
CA TRP A 204 9.18 8.64 6.96
C TRP A 204 9.13 7.12 7.05
N LEU A 205 8.09 6.59 7.70
CA LEU A 205 7.88 5.16 7.90
C LEU A 205 7.12 4.55 6.72
N SER A 206 7.63 3.43 6.22
CA SER A 206 7.00 2.61 5.19
C SER A 206 7.11 1.11 5.54
N GLY A 207 6.49 0.25 4.74
CA GLY A 207 6.51 -1.20 4.94
C GLY A 207 5.42 -1.69 5.89
N ALA A 208 5.58 -2.89 6.44
CA ALA A 208 4.51 -3.64 7.10
C ALA A 208 3.75 -2.86 8.20
N ALA A 209 4.44 -1.97 8.92
CA ALA A 209 3.83 -1.21 10.02
C ALA A 209 2.70 -0.27 9.61
N ILE A 210 2.68 0.22 8.36
CA ILE A 210 1.67 1.20 7.90
C ILE A 210 0.46 0.55 7.21
N LYS A 211 0.47 -0.78 6.94
CA LYS A 211 -0.61 -1.46 6.21
C LYS A 211 -2.01 -1.19 6.76
N PRO A 212 -2.28 -1.30 8.07
CA PRO A 212 -3.63 -1.08 8.59
C PRO A 212 -4.15 0.34 8.34
N ILE A 213 -3.27 1.33 8.34
CA ILE A 213 -3.62 2.73 8.06
C ILE A 213 -3.91 2.91 6.56
N ALA A 214 -3.06 2.36 5.69
CA ALA A 214 -3.28 2.38 4.25
C ALA A 214 -4.60 1.71 3.86
N MET A 215 -4.88 0.53 4.41
CA MET A 215 -6.13 -0.21 4.23
C MET A 215 -7.36 0.63 4.59
N ARG A 216 -7.33 1.32 5.75
CA ARG A 216 -8.41 2.21 6.18
C ARG A 216 -8.66 3.31 5.15
N VAL A 217 -7.59 4.01 4.72
CA VAL A 217 -7.73 5.13 3.76
C VAL A 217 -8.28 4.65 2.42
N VAL A 218 -7.80 3.50 1.90
CA VAL A 218 -8.34 2.90 0.66
C VAL A 218 -9.81 2.58 0.81
N ALA A 219 -10.22 1.94 1.90
CA ALA A 219 -11.61 1.57 2.14
C ALA A 219 -12.53 2.79 2.32
N GLU A 220 -12.13 3.79 3.13
CA GLU A 220 -12.89 5.02 3.32
C GLU A 220 -13.08 5.80 2.02
N THR A 221 -12.05 5.82 1.17
CA THR A 221 -12.10 6.45 -0.15
C THR A 221 -13.03 5.68 -1.09
N ALA A 222 -12.93 4.35 -1.13
CA ALA A 222 -13.76 3.49 -1.98
C ALA A 222 -15.24 3.47 -1.57
N LEU A 223 -15.53 3.64 -0.28
CA LEU A 223 -16.92 3.76 0.22
C LEU A 223 -17.60 5.07 -0.20
N ARG A 224 -16.82 6.13 -0.49
CA ARG A 224 -17.35 7.45 -0.80
C ARG A 224 -17.42 7.75 -2.30
N TRP A 225 -16.45 7.22 -3.09
CA TRP A 225 -16.33 7.55 -4.50
C TRP A 225 -16.02 6.31 -5.34
N ASP A 226 -16.74 6.15 -6.44
CA ASP A 226 -16.41 5.13 -7.46
C ASP A 226 -15.34 5.69 -8.40
N MET A 227 -14.08 5.40 -8.10
CA MET A 227 -12.92 5.82 -8.88
C MET A 227 -11.81 4.77 -8.83
N SER A 228 -10.77 4.97 -9.65
CA SER A 228 -9.56 4.15 -9.57
C SER A 228 -8.72 4.53 -8.33
N ILE A 229 -8.44 3.56 -7.47
CA ILE A 229 -7.56 3.72 -6.30
C ILE A 229 -6.35 2.81 -6.47
N LEU A 230 -5.16 3.38 -6.47
CA LEU A 230 -3.91 2.63 -6.34
C LEU A 230 -3.58 2.49 -4.86
N GLY A 231 -3.70 1.26 -4.34
CA GLY A 231 -3.43 0.98 -2.93
C GLY A 231 -1.93 0.91 -2.66
N VAL A 232 -1.44 1.68 -1.69
CA VAL A 232 -0.02 1.77 -1.34
C VAL A 232 0.16 1.73 0.16
N GLY A 233 1.11 0.92 0.62
CA GLY A 233 1.56 0.91 2.00
C GLY A 233 1.44 -0.45 2.67
N GLY A 234 2.58 -1.01 3.06
CA GLY A 234 2.68 -2.18 3.89
C GLY A 234 2.44 -3.53 3.23
N ILE A 235 2.29 -3.57 1.91
CA ILE A 235 2.13 -4.81 1.15
C ILE A 235 3.46 -5.58 1.18
N SER A 236 3.44 -6.79 1.76
CA SER A 236 4.61 -7.63 1.99
C SER A 236 4.50 -9.02 1.35
N ARG A 237 3.29 -9.49 1.08
CA ARG A 237 2.97 -10.82 0.53
C ARG A 237 1.71 -10.76 -0.33
N ALA A 238 1.41 -11.86 -1.02
CA ALA A 238 0.28 -11.96 -1.94
C ALA A 238 -1.08 -11.70 -1.28
N GLU A 239 -1.27 -12.20 -0.06
CA GLU A 239 -2.51 -12.00 0.69
C GLU A 239 -2.75 -10.53 1.03
N ASP A 240 -1.69 -9.72 1.20
CA ASP A 240 -1.83 -8.27 1.41
C ASP A 240 -2.33 -7.57 0.14
N VAL A 241 -1.98 -8.09 -1.05
CA VAL A 241 -2.53 -7.59 -2.32
C VAL A 241 -4.02 -7.90 -2.42
N VAL A 242 -4.41 -9.15 -2.14
CA VAL A 242 -5.82 -9.57 -2.10
C VAL A 242 -6.62 -8.70 -1.14
N GLU A 243 -6.12 -8.49 0.07
CA GLU A 243 -6.74 -7.68 1.11
C GLU A 243 -6.92 -6.21 0.66
N MET A 244 -5.89 -5.63 0.02
CA MET A 244 -5.94 -4.26 -0.49
C MET A 244 -6.97 -4.09 -1.62
N MET A 245 -7.07 -5.08 -2.52
CA MET A 245 -8.10 -5.07 -3.56
C MET A 245 -9.51 -5.25 -2.98
N MET A 246 -9.69 -6.14 -2.00
CA MET A 246 -10.97 -6.29 -1.29
C MET A 246 -11.38 -4.99 -0.57
N ALA A 247 -10.43 -4.16 -0.16
CA ALA A 247 -10.69 -2.83 0.40
C ALA A 247 -11.06 -1.77 -0.65
N GLY A 248 -10.97 -2.07 -1.95
CA GLY A 248 -11.39 -1.16 -3.02
C GLY A 248 -10.30 -0.71 -3.99
N ALA A 249 -9.03 -1.08 -3.78
CA ALA A 249 -7.98 -0.78 -4.73
C ALA A 249 -8.19 -1.52 -6.07
N VAL A 250 -7.81 -0.91 -7.19
CA VAL A 250 -7.83 -1.54 -8.53
C VAL A 250 -6.48 -2.17 -8.87
N ALA A 251 -5.41 -1.68 -8.29
CA ALA A 251 -4.05 -2.19 -8.37
C ALA A 251 -3.28 -1.71 -7.15
N VAL A 252 -2.05 -2.21 -6.96
CA VAL A 252 -1.24 -1.87 -5.79
C VAL A 252 0.14 -1.39 -6.18
N GLN A 253 0.64 -0.40 -5.44
CA GLN A 253 2.03 0.02 -5.53
C GLN A 253 2.83 -0.58 -4.37
N VAL A 254 4.02 -1.11 -4.66
CA VAL A 254 4.90 -1.75 -3.68
C VAL A 254 6.31 -1.21 -3.77
N HIS A 255 6.98 -1.08 -2.62
CA HIS A 255 8.37 -0.60 -2.57
C HIS A 255 9.21 -1.32 -1.52
N THR A 256 8.85 -1.23 -0.25
CA THR A 256 9.67 -1.69 0.88
C THR A 256 9.92 -3.21 0.83
N ALA A 257 8.92 -4.01 0.48
CA ALA A 257 9.07 -5.46 0.46
C ALA A 257 10.06 -5.94 -0.62
N PRO A 258 9.95 -5.55 -1.91
CA PRO A 258 10.97 -5.89 -2.91
C PRO A 258 12.32 -5.20 -2.67
N LEU A 259 12.39 -4.03 -2.03
CA LEU A 259 13.65 -3.40 -1.65
C LEU A 259 14.41 -4.23 -0.61
N LEU A 260 13.73 -4.70 0.42
CA LEU A 260 14.33 -5.51 1.49
C LEU A 260 14.51 -6.98 1.13
N GLY A 261 13.64 -7.54 0.28
CA GLY A 261 13.59 -8.96 -0.08
C GLY A 261 14.14 -9.31 -1.47
N GLY A 262 14.60 -8.30 -2.23
CA GLY A 262 15.06 -8.44 -3.61
C GLY A 262 13.92 -8.50 -4.64
N LEU A 263 14.23 -8.15 -5.90
CA LEU A 263 13.23 -8.03 -6.98
C LEU A 263 12.50 -9.34 -7.31
N SER A 264 13.09 -10.52 -7.03
CA SER A 264 12.41 -11.82 -7.15
C SER A 264 11.11 -11.91 -6.31
N TRP A 265 10.88 -10.95 -5.43
CA TRP A 265 9.62 -10.79 -4.70
C TRP A 265 8.41 -10.68 -5.66
N PHE A 266 8.54 -9.95 -6.77
CA PHE A 266 7.46 -9.79 -7.75
C PHE A 266 7.01 -11.13 -8.32
N GLY A 267 7.91 -11.93 -8.89
CA GLY A 267 7.58 -13.23 -9.47
C GLY A 267 7.01 -14.21 -8.44
N ARG A 268 7.59 -14.26 -7.22
CA ARG A 268 7.03 -15.10 -6.15
C ARG A 268 5.64 -14.67 -5.72
N THR A 269 5.38 -13.36 -5.68
CA THR A 269 4.08 -12.84 -5.28
C THR A 269 3.03 -13.12 -6.35
N LEU A 270 3.35 -12.94 -7.63
CA LEU A 270 2.45 -13.28 -8.75
C LEU A 270 2.05 -14.76 -8.69
N LYS A 271 3.03 -15.66 -8.55
CA LYS A 271 2.73 -17.09 -8.43
C LYS A 271 1.80 -17.41 -7.26
N ARG A 272 2.02 -16.79 -6.10
CA ARG A 272 1.14 -16.97 -4.93
C ARG A 272 -0.24 -16.36 -5.12
N LEU A 273 -0.37 -15.26 -5.87
CA LEU A 273 -1.67 -14.69 -6.24
C LEU A 273 -2.46 -15.64 -7.12
N GLU A 274 -1.82 -16.22 -8.16
CA GLU A 274 -2.44 -17.24 -8.99
C GLU A 274 -2.93 -18.43 -8.16
N ASP A 275 -2.06 -18.99 -7.31
CA ASP A 275 -2.39 -20.12 -6.45
C ASP A 275 -3.54 -19.79 -5.48
N TRP A 276 -3.56 -18.57 -4.95
CA TRP A 276 -4.63 -18.11 -4.05
C TRP A 276 -5.96 -18.00 -4.78
N LEU A 277 -5.99 -17.38 -5.97
CA LEU A 277 -7.19 -17.21 -6.78
C LEU A 277 -7.75 -18.57 -7.23
N ASP A 278 -6.89 -19.46 -7.71
CA ASP A 278 -7.29 -20.82 -8.13
C ASP A 278 -7.88 -21.61 -6.95
N THR A 279 -7.25 -21.53 -5.76
CA THR A 279 -7.72 -22.22 -4.54
C THR A 279 -9.09 -21.72 -4.08
N HIS A 280 -9.36 -20.41 -4.29
CA HIS A 280 -10.62 -19.78 -3.89
C HIS A 280 -11.65 -19.71 -5.02
N SER A 281 -11.36 -20.33 -6.18
CA SER A 281 -12.24 -20.33 -7.36
C SER A 281 -12.59 -18.91 -7.85
N VAL A 282 -11.64 -17.97 -7.77
CA VAL A 282 -11.77 -16.60 -8.28
C VAL A 282 -11.16 -16.55 -9.68
N ASN A 283 -11.95 -16.17 -10.69
CA ASN A 283 -11.53 -16.19 -12.09
C ASN A 283 -10.64 -15.00 -12.47
N SER A 284 -10.87 -13.85 -11.86
CA SER A 284 -10.13 -12.62 -12.11
C SER A 284 -9.81 -11.91 -10.81
N ILE A 285 -8.58 -11.37 -10.70
CA ILE A 285 -8.20 -10.56 -9.53
C ILE A 285 -9.07 -9.30 -9.43
N GLY A 286 -9.59 -8.81 -10.54
CA GLY A 286 -10.53 -7.68 -10.58
C GLY A 286 -11.84 -7.94 -9.83
N ASP A 287 -12.28 -9.22 -9.75
CA ASP A 287 -13.50 -9.61 -9.03
C ASP A 287 -13.39 -9.37 -7.51
N LEU A 288 -12.18 -9.22 -7.01
CA LEU A 288 -11.93 -8.92 -5.59
C LEU A 288 -12.16 -7.45 -5.23
N ARG A 289 -12.21 -6.54 -6.23
CA ARG A 289 -12.30 -5.10 -5.96
C ARG A 289 -13.52 -4.77 -5.12
N GLY A 290 -13.26 -4.25 -3.91
CA GLY A 290 -14.32 -3.82 -2.99
C GLY A 290 -15.13 -4.94 -2.35
N ALA A 291 -14.74 -6.20 -2.49
CA ALA A 291 -15.51 -7.34 -1.97
C ALA A 291 -15.71 -7.31 -0.45
N ALA A 292 -14.85 -6.61 0.31
CA ALA A 292 -15.01 -6.44 1.75
C ALA A 292 -15.89 -5.24 2.13
N LEU A 293 -16.12 -4.27 1.23
CA LEU A 293 -16.82 -3.02 1.55
C LEU A 293 -18.24 -3.22 2.09
N PRO A 294 -19.06 -4.15 1.56
CA PRO A 294 -20.40 -4.39 2.11
C PRO A 294 -20.42 -4.89 3.57
N SER A 295 -19.30 -5.43 4.03
CA SER A 295 -19.13 -5.90 5.41
C SER A 295 -18.66 -4.82 6.38
N LEU A 296 -18.22 -3.66 5.88
CA LEU A 296 -17.81 -2.51 6.68
C LEU A 296 -19.08 -1.78 7.16
N ARG A 297 -19.40 -1.94 8.42
CA ARG A 297 -20.60 -1.34 9.04
C ARG A 297 -20.22 -0.05 9.75
N ASN A 298 -21.12 0.92 9.72
CA ASN A 298 -21.01 2.16 10.47
C ASN A 298 -21.57 2.04 11.90
N GLU A 299 -22.12 0.87 12.25
CA GLU A 299 -22.76 0.62 13.55
C GLU A 299 -21.95 -0.41 14.35
N GLU A 300 -21.87 -0.18 15.67
CA GLU A 300 -21.29 -1.13 16.60
C GLU A 300 -22.26 -2.28 16.89
N ASP A 301 -21.73 -3.49 16.94
CA ASP A 301 -22.48 -4.68 17.34
C ASP A 301 -21.85 -5.29 18.60
N PRO A 302 -22.38 -5.00 19.80
CA PRO A 302 -21.82 -5.46 21.07
C PRO A 302 -22.13 -6.92 21.40
N ARG A 303 -22.88 -7.63 20.56
CA ARG A 303 -23.23 -9.04 20.83
C ARG A 303 -21.99 -9.92 20.99
N PRO A 304 -22.03 -10.92 21.88
CA PRO A 304 -20.92 -11.83 22.10
C PRO A 304 -20.54 -12.62 20.84
N LEU A 305 -19.26 -13.00 20.72
CA LEU A 305 -18.75 -13.80 19.61
C LEU A 305 -19.05 -15.30 19.82
N ALA A 306 -19.48 -15.94 18.74
CA ALA A 306 -19.47 -17.40 18.61
C ALA A 306 -18.11 -17.84 18.07
N PHE A 307 -17.56 -18.92 18.63
CA PHE A 307 -16.27 -19.50 18.23
C PHE A 307 -16.44 -20.97 17.85
N ALA A 308 -15.72 -21.40 16.82
CA ALA A 308 -15.50 -22.80 16.54
C ALA A 308 -14.06 -23.17 16.91
N PHE A 309 -13.88 -24.43 17.34
CA PHE A 309 -12.57 -25.01 17.62
C PHE A 309 -12.46 -26.39 16.97
N ASP A 310 -11.45 -26.56 16.15
CA ASP A 310 -11.09 -27.82 15.52
C ASP A 310 -9.86 -28.40 16.22
N ALA A 311 -10.05 -29.52 16.92
CA ALA A 311 -8.99 -30.18 17.66
C ALA A 311 -7.98 -30.89 16.73
N GLU A 312 -8.38 -31.30 15.51
CA GLU A 312 -7.53 -32.02 14.58
C GLU A 312 -6.46 -31.11 13.95
N THR A 313 -6.84 -29.87 13.66
CA THR A 313 -5.90 -28.88 13.13
C THR A 313 -5.12 -28.12 14.21
N CYS A 314 -5.46 -28.32 15.49
CA CYS A 314 -4.81 -27.66 16.61
C CYS A 314 -3.44 -28.25 16.94
N THR A 315 -2.38 -27.45 16.87
CA THR A 315 -1.00 -27.85 17.23
C THR A 315 -0.68 -27.71 18.72
N ASN A 316 -1.65 -27.41 19.57
CA ASN A 316 -1.46 -27.20 21.02
C ASN A 316 -0.42 -26.10 21.39
N CYS A 317 -0.21 -25.11 20.52
CA CYS A 317 0.82 -24.07 20.69
C CYS A 317 0.52 -23.06 21.81
N GLN A 318 -0.61 -23.13 22.48
CA GLN A 318 -1.07 -22.30 23.62
C GLN A 318 -1.22 -20.79 23.30
N ARG A 319 -1.00 -20.31 22.09
CA ARG A 319 -1.06 -18.87 21.77
C ARG A 319 -2.41 -18.24 22.15
N CYS A 320 -3.52 -18.91 21.84
CA CYS A 320 -4.87 -18.46 22.17
C CYS A 320 -5.15 -18.36 23.67
N VAL A 321 -4.44 -19.14 24.49
CA VAL A 321 -4.52 -19.08 25.97
C VAL A 321 -3.63 -17.95 26.48
N VAL A 322 -2.40 -17.85 26.00
CA VAL A 322 -1.42 -16.83 26.43
C VAL A 322 -1.89 -15.41 26.19
N VAL A 323 -2.53 -15.14 25.03
CA VAL A 323 -3.03 -13.78 24.71
C VAL A 323 -4.34 -13.43 25.40
N CYS A 324 -4.97 -14.38 26.11
CA CYS A 324 -6.24 -14.13 26.78
C CYS A 324 -6.05 -13.38 28.10
N ALA A 325 -6.04 -12.06 28.04
CA ALA A 325 -5.91 -11.20 29.24
C ALA A 325 -6.99 -11.42 30.29
N TYR A 326 -8.12 -12.04 29.91
CA TYR A 326 -9.24 -12.33 30.80
C TYR A 326 -9.22 -13.72 31.42
N ALA A 327 -8.18 -14.51 31.14
CA ALA A 327 -8.05 -15.90 31.57
C ALA A 327 -9.34 -16.74 31.29
N ALA A 328 -9.99 -16.44 30.16
CA ALA A 328 -11.25 -17.08 29.77
C ALA A 328 -11.02 -18.39 28.99
N ARG A 329 -9.80 -18.67 28.53
CA ARG A 329 -9.50 -19.87 27.75
C ARG A 329 -8.48 -20.75 28.42
N THR A 330 -8.68 -22.07 28.30
CA THR A 330 -7.67 -23.07 28.62
C THR A 330 -7.61 -24.09 27.49
N LEU A 331 -6.42 -24.66 27.27
CA LEU A 331 -6.19 -25.73 26.31
C LEU A 331 -5.36 -26.82 27.00
N LYS A 332 -5.97 -27.97 27.23
CA LYS A 332 -5.34 -29.12 27.90
C LYS A 332 -5.65 -30.38 27.11
N GLY A 333 -4.61 -31.16 26.77
CA GLY A 333 -4.76 -32.44 26.06
C GLY A 333 -5.53 -32.31 24.73
N GLY A 334 -5.35 -31.22 24.00
CA GLY A 334 -6.07 -30.95 22.74
C GLY A 334 -7.51 -30.46 22.92
N GLN A 335 -8.00 -30.31 24.14
CA GLN A 335 -9.33 -29.83 24.41
C GLN A 335 -9.31 -28.35 24.82
N MET A 336 -10.11 -27.55 24.12
CA MET A 336 -10.30 -26.14 24.38
C MET A 336 -11.51 -25.92 25.29
N THR A 337 -11.32 -25.14 26.36
CA THR A 337 -12.41 -24.70 27.22
C THR A 337 -12.51 -23.19 27.20
N LEU A 338 -13.75 -22.68 27.11
CA LEU A 338 -14.07 -21.25 27.19
C LEU A 338 -14.97 -21.01 28.42
N VAL A 339 -14.47 -20.22 29.38
CA VAL A 339 -15.25 -19.70 30.50
C VAL A 339 -15.97 -18.43 30.01
N ARG A 340 -17.24 -18.57 29.65
CA ARG A 340 -18.00 -17.50 28.99
C ARG A 340 -18.13 -16.24 29.84
N GLU A 341 -18.32 -16.39 31.15
CA GLU A 341 -18.48 -15.27 32.11
C GLU A 341 -17.22 -14.37 32.15
N ARG A 342 -16.08 -14.93 31.85
CA ARG A 342 -14.80 -14.19 31.76
C ARG A 342 -14.53 -13.65 30.37
N CYS A 343 -15.11 -14.24 29.31
CA CYS A 343 -14.85 -13.87 27.93
C CYS A 343 -15.46 -12.51 27.63
N ARG A 344 -14.64 -11.59 27.09
CA ARG A 344 -15.07 -10.26 26.64
C ARG A 344 -15.25 -10.17 25.13
N SER A 345 -15.25 -11.31 24.42
CA SER A 345 -15.47 -11.39 22.97
C SER A 345 -14.53 -10.47 22.15
N CYS A 346 -13.30 -10.28 22.61
CA CYS A 346 -12.34 -9.39 21.94
C CYS A 346 -11.76 -9.95 20.63
N GLY A 347 -11.94 -11.24 20.34
CA GLY A 347 -11.49 -11.87 19.10
C GLY A 347 -9.99 -12.23 19.01
N LEU A 348 -9.14 -11.68 19.88
CA LEU A 348 -7.67 -11.81 19.76
C LEU A 348 -7.19 -13.26 19.73
N CYS A 349 -7.82 -14.14 20.50
CA CYS A 349 -7.43 -15.56 20.55
C CYS A 349 -7.61 -16.30 19.22
N ALA A 350 -8.60 -15.93 18.41
CA ALA A 350 -8.78 -16.48 17.06
C ALA A 350 -7.75 -15.87 16.08
N SER A 351 -7.50 -14.57 16.16
CA SER A 351 -6.58 -13.87 15.24
C SER A 351 -5.13 -14.32 15.36
N VAL A 352 -4.70 -14.89 16.51
CA VAL A 352 -3.34 -15.42 16.71
C VAL A 352 -3.23 -16.92 16.43
N CYS A 353 -4.32 -17.57 16.01
CA CYS A 353 -4.33 -19.00 15.69
C CYS A 353 -3.73 -19.24 14.30
N LEU A 354 -2.48 -19.69 14.23
CA LEU A 354 -1.75 -19.85 12.98
C LEU A 354 -2.31 -20.95 12.06
N THR A 355 -2.97 -21.95 12.64
CA THR A 355 -3.54 -23.07 11.88
C THR A 355 -5.01 -22.87 11.53
N GLY A 356 -5.64 -21.78 12.02
CA GLY A 356 -7.07 -21.58 11.89
C GLY A 356 -7.93 -22.53 12.73
N ALA A 357 -7.33 -23.33 13.61
CA ALA A 357 -8.06 -24.25 14.49
C ALA A 357 -9.07 -23.56 15.41
N LEU A 358 -8.87 -22.29 15.72
CA LEU A 358 -9.82 -21.47 16.46
C LEU A 358 -10.28 -20.32 15.54
N THR A 359 -11.58 -20.30 15.23
CA THR A 359 -12.20 -19.33 14.32
C THR A 359 -13.38 -18.62 14.98
N ILE A 360 -13.74 -17.45 14.45
CA ILE A 360 -14.95 -16.72 14.80
C ILE A 360 -16.02 -17.08 13.78
N LEU A 361 -17.17 -17.60 14.25
CA LEU A 361 -18.32 -17.94 13.39
C LEU A 361 -19.25 -16.73 13.14
N GLY A 362 -19.14 -15.68 13.95
CA GLY A 362 -20.00 -14.51 13.92
C GLY A 362 -20.44 -14.10 15.33
N LYS A 363 -21.57 -13.41 15.41
CA LYS A 363 -22.20 -13.00 16.67
C LYS A 363 -23.18 -14.07 17.16
N LEU A 364 -23.30 -14.22 18.49
CA LEU A 364 -24.36 -15.04 19.08
C LEU A 364 -25.71 -14.36 18.85
N GLU A 365 -26.75 -15.15 18.56
CA GLU A 365 -28.12 -14.65 18.52
C GLU A 365 -28.56 -14.18 19.93
N GLU A 366 -29.48 -13.20 19.96
CA GLU A 366 -30.05 -12.73 21.22
C GLU A 366 -30.80 -13.89 21.92
N GLY A 367 -30.27 -14.29 23.08
CA GLY A 367 -30.84 -15.41 23.86
C GLY A 367 -29.96 -16.66 23.95
N GLY A 368 -28.89 -16.79 23.18
CA GLY A 368 -27.93 -17.88 23.28
C GLY A 368 -26.95 -17.65 24.44
N ARG A 369 -27.28 -18.17 25.64
CA ARG A 369 -26.36 -18.28 26.79
C ARG A 369 -25.50 -19.54 26.68
#